data_2f268405b7bc0946af2d0eb62e766fe8
#
_entry.id   2f268405b7bc0946af2d0eb62e766fe8
#
_cell.length_a   1.000
_cell.length_b   1.000
_cell.length_c   1.000
_cell.angle_alpha   90.00
_cell.angle_beta   90.00
_cell.angle_gamma   90.00
#
_symmetry.space_group_name_H-M   'P 1'
#
loop_
_entity.id
_entity.type
_entity.pdbx_description
1 polymer ?
#
loop_
_entity_poly.entity_id
_entity_poly.type
_entity_poly.pdbx_seq_one_letter_code
_entity_poly.pdbx_strand_id
1 'polypeptide(L)'
;MSKLLSIIIPTYNMEALLPRCLDSLLVKDALERIEAMVVNDGSKDGSLAVANKYKERYPDSVTVIDKPNGNYGSTINAALPVAKGKYVKILDSDDWFDSESLVYFLNSLESTDTDMVITHFNTIMEDGSSQVTKYNVYGKEPYEYGRAYQLDDILKDGYIRFFLMHSLTYRTQMLREMNYRQTEGISYTDTEWSCYPVFRAKDITFLDTNVYQYNLAREGQTMDPKVIAKSLDQLEKMTLQLITFYSRYDITSLSETRLQFVKQYYTNRIRILYKTYLLDIPRDSFNTDNMTAIDIKLTDACKQYGFGPVKLYPANKIMRLDALKYWHKHHKRWPVWLEKLNGLVDRIMTKLFVRIFK
;
A
#
# COMPACT_ATOMS: atom_id res chain seq x y z
N MET A 1 -19.07 20.68 14.14
CA MET A 1 -18.46 19.61 14.99
C MET A 1 -17.18 19.15 14.33
N SER A 2 -16.18 18.76 15.10
CA SER A 2 -14.96 18.17 14.53
C SER A 2 -15.26 16.76 14.00
N LYS A 3 -14.86 16.44 12.78
CA LYS A 3 -15.02 15.11 12.19
C LYS A 3 -14.08 14.12 12.89
N LEU A 4 -14.51 12.86 13.00
CA LEU A 4 -13.68 11.80 13.58
C LEU A 4 -12.73 11.22 12.52
N LEU A 5 -13.22 10.99 11.30
CA LEU A 5 -12.46 10.37 10.21
C LEU A 5 -12.61 11.17 8.92
N SER A 6 -11.50 11.62 8.35
CA SER A 6 -11.41 12.07 6.96
C SER A 6 -11.00 10.91 6.08
N ILE A 7 -11.78 10.65 5.02
CA ILE A 7 -11.52 9.57 4.06
C ILE A 7 -11.13 10.24 2.75
N ILE A 8 -9.85 10.15 2.39
CA ILE A 8 -9.33 10.70 1.14
C ILE A 8 -9.61 9.69 0.02
N ILE A 9 -10.28 10.14 -1.04
CA ILE A 9 -10.73 9.32 -2.17
C ILE A 9 -10.07 9.83 -3.44
N PRO A 10 -8.85 9.32 -3.80
CA PRO A 10 -8.21 9.63 -5.08
C PRO A 10 -9.10 9.20 -6.23
N THR A 11 -9.39 10.12 -7.17
CA THR A 11 -10.37 9.86 -8.23
C THR A 11 -9.83 10.32 -9.58
N TYR A 12 -9.69 9.37 -10.52
CA TYR A 12 -9.32 9.64 -11.91
C TYR A 12 -10.04 8.67 -12.86
N ASN A 13 -11.01 9.18 -13.64
CA ASN A 13 -11.85 8.41 -14.58
C ASN A 13 -12.58 7.23 -13.87
N MET A 14 -13.39 7.54 -12.87
CA MET A 14 -14.10 6.57 -12.01
C MET A 14 -15.62 6.82 -11.99
N GLU A 15 -16.19 7.41 -13.04
CA GLU A 15 -17.62 7.75 -13.11
C GLU A 15 -18.55 6.60 -12.71
N ALA A 16 -18.24 5.38 -13.20
CA ALA A 16 -19.07 4.20 -12.96
C ALA A 16 -18.91 3.58 -11.55
N LEU A 17 -17.76 3.78 -10.90
CA LEU A 17 -17.42 3.10 -9.63
C LEU A 17 -17.56 4.02 -8.41
N LEU A 18 -17.33 5.31 -8.59
CA LEU A 18 -17.40 6.31 -7.52
C LEU A 18 -18.75 6.32 -6.75
N PRO A 19 -19.92 6.09 -7.38
CA PRO A 19 -21.18 5.97 -6.63
C PRO A 19 -21.16 4.90 -5.56
N ARG A 20 -20.71 3.67 -5.88
CA ARG A 20 -20.59 2.58 -4.91
C ARG A 20 -19.66 2.94 -3.75
N CYS A 21 -18.51 3.53 -4.06
CA CYS A 21 -17.55 4.00 -3.07
C CYS A 21 -18.23 4.98 -2.09
N LEU A 22 -18.89 6.00 -2.60
CA LEU A 22 -19.54 7.04 -1.78
C LEU A 22 -20.76 6.52 -1.02
N ASP A 23 -21.63 5.72 -1.64
CA ASP A 23 -22.80 5.15 -0.97
C ASP A 23 -22.41 4.29 0.23
N SER A 24 -21.28 3.61 0.16
CA SER A 24 -20.76 2.77 1.26
C SER A 24 -20.37 3.58 2.52
N LEU A 25 -20.07 4.86 2.36
CA LEU A 25 -19.63 5.75 3.42
C LEU A 25 -20.80 6.57 4.00
N LEU A 26 -21.77 6.94 3.16
CA LEU A 26 -22.78 7.95 3.48
C LEU A 26 -24.01 7.33 4.13
N VAL A 27 -23.79 6.44 5.10
CA VAL A 27 -24.82 5.81 5.92
C VAL A 27 -25.17 6.68 7.14
N LYS A 28 -26.44 6.62 7.58
CA LYS A 28 -27.00 7.51 8.61
C LYS A 28 -26.11 7.68 9.83
N ASP A 29 -25.60 6.58 10.38
CA ASP A 29 -24.84 6.58 11.63
C ASP A 29 -23.35 6.99 11.46
N ALA A 30 -22.92 7.26 10.22
CA ALA A 30 -21.56 7.73 9.90
C ALA A 30 -21.51 9.22 9.51
N LEU A 31 -22.60 9.78 8.94
CA LEU A 31 -22.61 11.10 8.28
C LEU A 31 -22.01 12.24 9.11
N GLU A 32 -22.34 12.33 10.39
CA GLU A 32 -21.84 13.43 11.23
C GLU A 32 -20.38 13.26 11.61
N ARG A 33 -19.87 12.02 11.61
CA ARG A 33 -18.55 11.64 12.09
C ARG A 33 -17.47 11.59 11.01
N ILE A 34 -17.87 11.49 9.73
CA ILE A 34 -16.94 11.37 8.61
C ILE A 34 -16.88 12.63 7.75
N GLU A 35 -15.77 12.75 7.02
CA GLU A 35 -15.59 13.64 5.88
C GLU A 35 -15.08 12.80 4.70
N ALA A 36 -15.92 12.57 3.69
CA ALA A 36 -15.51 11.92 2.44
C ALA A 36 -14.92 12.99 1.50
N MET A 37 -13.62 12.92 1.24
CA MET A 37 -12.88 13.92 0.47
C MET A 37 -12.58 13.37 -0.92
N VAL A 38 -13.46 13.61 -1.89
CA VAL A 38 -13.22 13.22 -3.29
C VAL A 38 -12.24 14.19 -3.91
N VAL A 39 -11.07 13.68 -4.31
CA VAL A 39 -10.05 14.46 -4.98
C VAL A 39 -10.00 14.07 -6.45
N ASN A 40 -10.65 14.88 -7.29
CA ASN A 40 -10.66 14.69 -8.73
C ASN A 40 -9.31 15.12 -9.32
N ASP A 41 -8.54 14.16 -9.85
CA ASP A 41 -7.22 14.37 -10.43
C ASP A 41 -7.27 14.62 -11.94
N GLY A 42 -8.13 15.55 -12.35
CA GLY A 42 -8.29 15.96 -13.74
C GLY A 42 -8.94 14.89 -14.61
N SER A 43 -9.98 14.20 -14.11
CA SER A 43 -10.77 13.21 -14.87
C SER A 43 -11.32 13.78 -16.17
N LYS A 44 -11.45 12.90 -17.17
CA LYS A 44 -11.98 13.21 -18.50
C LYS A 44 -13.40 12.69 -18.74
N ASP A 45 -13.90 11.87 -17.79
CA ASP A 45 -15.26 11.33 -17.75
C ASP A 45 -16.18 12.14 -16.82
N GLY A 46 -17.34 11.61 -16.46
CA GLY A 46 -18.30 12.25 -15.55
C GLY A 46 -17.97 12.17 -14.07
N SER A 47 -16.77 11.71 -13.65
CA SER A 47 -16.38 11.54 -12.23
C SER A 47 -16.60 12.81 -11.41
N LEU A 48 -16.20 13.99 -11.90
CA LEU A 48 -16.37 15.26 -11.20
C LEU A 48 -17.86 15.61 -11.03
N ALA A 49 -18.68 15.36 -12.06
CA ALA A 49 -20.11 15.60 -12.00
C ALA A 49 -20.79 14.69 -10.96
N VAL A 50 -20.38 13.42 -10.89
CA VAL A 50 -20.82 12.48 -9.85
C VAL A 50 -20.46 13.02 -8.46
N ALA A 51 -19.19 13.37 -8.24
CA ALA A 51 -18.72 13.88 -6.95
C ALA A 51 -19.51 15.11 -6.48
N ASN A 52 -19.78 16.05 -7.39
CA ASN A 52 -20.54 17.27 -7.08
C ASN A 52 -22.00 16.97 -6.71
N LYS A 53 -22.68 16.01 -7.34
CA LYS A 53 -24.03 15.58 -6.94
C LYS A 53 -24.06 15.05 -5.50
N TYR A 54 -23.05 14.28 -5.10
CA TYR A 54 -22.92 13.81 -3.72
C TYR A 54 -22.63 14.95 -2.74
N LYS A 55 -21.78 15.91 -3.10
CA LYS A 55 -21.52 17.10 -2.31
C LYS A 55 -22.79 17.96 -2.11
N GLU A 56 -23.60 18.13 -3.14
CA GLU A 56 -24.89 18.85 -3.05
C GLU A 56 -25.85 18.14 -2.10
N ARG A 57 -25.90 16.80 -2.14
CA ARG A 57 -26.78 16.00 -1.29
C ARG A 57 -26.29 15.89 0.16
N TYR A 58 -24.97 15.89 0.38
CA TYR A 58 -24.34 15.69 1.69
C TYR A 58 -23.27 16.78 1.96
N PRO A 59 -23.63 18.07 2.02
CA PRO A 59 -22.68 19.19 2.04
C PRO A 59 -21.75 19.19 3.28
N ASP A 60 -22.20 18.62 4.39
CA ASP A 60 -21.45 18.55 5.64
C ASP A 60 -20.51 17.33 5.72
N SER A 61 -20.70 16.34 4.85
CA SER A 61 -19.98 15.07 4.88
C SER A 61 -19.15 14.81 3.63
N VAL A 62 -19.38 15.52 2.53
CA VAL A 62 -18.64 15.36 1.27
C VAL A 62 -17.93 16.67 0.91
N THR A 63 -16.62 16.55 0.73
CA THR A 63 -15.75 17.60 0.20
C THR A 63 -15.25 17.19 -1.18
N VAL A 64 -15.30 18.09 -2.17
CA VAL A 64 -14.75 17.85 -3.50
C VAL A 64 -13.61 18.81 -3.74
N ILE A 65 -12.45 18.25 -4.09
CA ILE A 65 -11.25 19.00 -4.50
C ILE A 65 -11.02 18.64 -5.97
N ASP A 66 -11.13 19.64 -6.85
CA ASP A 66 -10.85 19.49 -8.27
C ASP A 66 -9.48 20.10 -8.60
N LYS A 67 -8.61 19.33 -9.27
CA LYS A 67 -7.25 19.76 -9.59
C LYS A 67 -6.75 19.18 -10.91
N PRO A 68 -5.76 19.83 -11.55
CA PRO A 68 -5.05 19.23 -12.67
C PRO A 68 -4.42 17.89 -12.29
N ASN A 69 -4.32 16.95 -13.25
CA ASN A 69 -3.71 15.65 -13.00
C ASN A 69 -2.25 15.78 -12.51
N GLY A 70 -1.97 15.10 -11.43
CA GLY A 70 -0.64 15.04 -10.80
C GLY A 70 -0.35 13.66 -10.21
N ASN A 71 -1.14 12.66 -10.60
CA ASN A 71 -1.11 11.28 -10.09
C ASN A 71 -1.49 11.16 -8.60
N TYR A 72 -1.51 9.93 -8.13
CA TYR A 72 -2.04 9.50 -6.84
C TYR A 72 -1.55 10.34 -5.66
N GLY A 73 -0.22 10.51 -5.52
CA GLY A 73 0.36 11.26 -4.41
C GLY A 73 -0.10 12.71 -4.33
N SER A 74 -0.38 13.34 -5.49
CA SER A 74 -0.86 14.72 -5.54
C SER A 74 -2.26 14.88 -4.95
N THR A 75 -3.10 13.84 -5.01
CA THR A 75 -4.44 13.86 -4.42
C THR A 75 -4.36 13.85 -2.89
N ILE A 76 -3.46 13.04 -2.33
CA ILE A 76 -3.24 12.99 -0.89
C ILE A 76 -2.67 14.32 -0.39
N ASN A 77 -1.71 14.89 -1.12
CA ASN A 77 -1.10 16.18 -0.80
C ASN A 77 -2.09 17.35 -0.84
N ALA A 78 -3.12 17.27 -1.69
CA ALA A 78 -4.16 18.29 -1.77
C ALA A 78 -5.19 18.15 -0.61
N ALA A 79 -5.51 16.94 -0.21
CA ALA A 79 -6.55 16.69 0.80
C ALA A 79 -6.05 16.79 2.24
N LEU A 80 -4.89 16.24 2.55
CA LEU A 80 -4.38 16.13 3.93
C LEU A 80 -4.29 17.47 4.67
N PRO A 81 -3.83 18.59 4.07
CA PRO A 81 -3.76 19.88 4.75
C PRO A 81 -5.12 20.41 5.22
N VAL A 82 -6.19 20.06 4.52
CA VAL A 82 -7.57 20.57 4.78
C VAL A 82 -8.49 19.53 5.45
N ALA A 83 -8.01 18.31 5.69
CA ALA A 83 -8.74 17.24 6.36
C ALA A 83 -9.17 17.66 7.78
N LYS A 84 -10.43 17.44 8.16
CA LYS A 84 -11.00 17.88 9.45
C LYS A 84 -11.09 16.77 10.49
N GLY A 85 -10.88 15.50 10.06
CA GLY A 85 -10.97 14.34 10.93
C GLY A 85 -9.79 14.24 11.91
N LYS A 86 -10.07 13.74 13.11
CA LYS A 86 -9.03 13.34 14.07
C LYS A 86 -8.07 12.32 13.42
N TYR A 87 -8.65 11.43 12.63
CA TYR A 87 -7.95 10.42 11.86
C TYR A 87 -8.14 10.63 10.36
N VAL A 88 -7.22 10.08 9.57
CA VAL A 88 -7.30 10.05 8.12
C VAL A 88 -7.01 8.65 7.59
N LYS A 89 -7.82 8.22 6.62
CA LYS A 89 -7.68 6.95 5.90
C LYS A 89 -7.83 7.21 4.41
N ILE A 90 -7.15 6.44 3.58
CA ILE A 90 -7.32 6.48 2.13
C ILE A 90 -8.30 5.38 1.72
N LEU A 91 -9.16 5.67 0.76
CA LEU A 91 -10.04 4.73 0.09
C LEU A 91 -9.97 4.96 -1.42
N ASP A 92 -9.51 3.97 -2.16
CA ASP A 92 -9.49 4.05 -3.61
C ASP A 92 -10.91 4.08 -4.18
N SER A 93 -11.14 4.89 -5.21
CA SER A 93 -12.49 5.16 -5.73
C SER A 93 -13.14 3.98 -6.46
N ASP A 94 -12.40 2.89 -6.72
CA ASP A 94 -12.90 1.62 -7.22
C ASP A 94 -13.18 0.57 -6.12
N ASP A 95 -12.85 0.91 -4.87
CA ASP A 95 -13.08 0.14 -3.65
C ASP A 95 -14.29 0.70 -2.85
N TRP A 96 -14.62 0.06 -1.75
CA TRP A 96 -15.68 0.53 -0.86
C TRP A 96 -15.45 0.09 0.59
N PHE A 97 -16.19 0.67 1.53
CA PHE A 97 -16.23 0.18 2.90
C PHE A 97 -17.45 -0.71 3.10
N ASP A 98 -17.33 -1.72 3.96
CA ASP A 98 -18.50 -2.38 4.52
C ASP A 98 -19.18 -1.43 5.51
N SER A 99 -20.45 -1.09 5.27
CA SER A 99 -21.13 -0.03 6.00
C SER A 99 -21.38 -0.35 7.48
N GLU A 100 -21.62 -1.62 7.82
CA GLU A 100 -21.79 -2.04 9.23
C GLU A 100 -20.45 -2.00 9.95
N SER A 101 -19.40 -2.52 9.30
CA SER A 101 -18.03 -2.45 9.80
C SER A 101 -17.54 -1.01 9.94
N LEU A 102 -17.98 -0.08 9.06
CA LEU A 102 -17.66 1.35 9.19
C LEU A 102 -18.22 1.95 10.49
N VAL A 103 -19.48 1.65 10.83
CA VAL A 103 -20.07 2.14 12.08
C VAL A 103 -19.32 1.60 13.29
N TYR A 104 -19.01 0.30 13.30
CA TYR A 104 -18.18 -0.31 14.35
C TYR A 104 -16.79 0.33 14.44
N PHE A 105 -16.16 0.56 13.30
CA PHE A 105 -14.84 1.20 13.21
C PHE A 105 -14.86 2.62 13.78
N LEU A 106 -15.87 3.43 13.44
CA LEU A 106 -16.04 4.78 13.97
C LEU A 106 -16.23 4.76 15.49
N ASN A 107 -17.05 3.86 16.03
CA ASN A 107 -17.24 3.71 17.47
C ASN A 107 -15.91 3.39 18.19
N SER A 108 -15.11 2.51 17.58
CA SER A 108 -13.78 2.15 18.11
C SER A 108 -12.80 3.32 18.05
N LEU A 109 -12.84 4.12 16.98
CA LEU A 109 -11.98 5.31 16.83
C LEU A 109 -12.26 6.40 17.88
N GLU A 110 -13.50 6.53 18.37
CA GLU A 110 -13.84 7.52 19.41
C GLU A 110 -13.01 7.32 20.69
N SER A 111 -12.79 6.06 21.09
CA SER A 111 -12.00 5.69 22.26
C SER A 111 -10.52 5.49 21.98
N THR A 112 -10.09 5.57 20.70
CA THR A 112 -8.70 5.37 20.30
C THR A 112 -7.97 6.71 20.29
N ASP A 113 -6.70 6.69 20.75
CA ASP A 113 -5.84 7.89 20.76
C ASP A 113 -4.40 7.60 20.33
N THR A 114 -4.20 6.59 19.49
CA THR A 114 -2.88 6.20 18.93
C THR A 114 -2.61 6.87 17.59
N ASP A 115 -1.33 6.96 17.23
CA ASP A 115 -0.88 7.55 15.95
C ASP A 115 -1.27 6.69 14.75
N MET A 116 -1.28 5.35 14.96
CA MET A 116 -1.65 4.36 13.93
C MET A 116 -2.81 3.50 14.42
N VAL A 117 -3.77 3.25 13.54
CA VAL A 117 -4.83 2.27 13.75
C VAL A 117 -4.85 1.30 12.58
N ILE A 118 -4.81 0.01 12.90
CA ILE A 118 -4.81 -1.08 11.93
C ILE A 118 -6.14 -1.81 11.98
N THR A 119 -6.77 -1.95 10.81
CA THR A 119 -7.92 -2.84 10.59
C THR A 119 -7.52 -3.99 9.67
N HIS A 120 -8.30 -5.06 9.66
CA HIS A 120 -8.25 -6.04 8.58
C HIS A 120 -8.90 -5.48 7.33
N PHE A 121 -8.75 -6.17 6.21
CA PHE A 121 -9.48 -5.86 4.99
C PHE A 121 -9.82 -7.13 4.21
N ASN A 122 -10.86 -7.05 3.41
CA ASN A 122 -11.23 -8.11 2.48
C ASN A 122 -10.68 -7.80 1.09
N THR A 123 -10.20 -8.83 0.42
CA THR A 123 -9.92 -8.81 -1.02
C THR A 123 -11.06 -9.51 -1.73
N ILE A 124 -11.70 -8.83 -2.66
CA ILE A 124 -12.82 -9.36 -3.45
C ILE A 124 -12.28 -9.78 -4.82
N MET A 125 -12.44 -11.05 -5.14
CA MET A 125 -11.95 -11.66 -6.37
C MET A 125 -12.97 -11.57 -7.51
N GLU A 126 -12.55 -11.82 -8.76
CA GLU A 126 -13.41 -11.81 -9.95
C GLU A 126 -14.57 -12.79 -9.87
N ASP A 127 -14.41 -13.92 -9.20
CA ASP A 127 -15.45 -14.93 -8.99
C ASP A 127 -16.45 -14.59 -7.87
N GLY A 128 -16.32 -13.40 -7.26
CA GLY A 128 -17.13 -12.94 -6.14
C GLY A 128 -16.69 -13.49 -4.78
N SER A 129 -15.69 -14.36 -4.73
CA SER A 129 -15.13 -14.82 -3.47
C SER A 129 -14.37 -13.72 -2.76
N SER A 130 -14.28 -13.81 -1.42
CA SER A 130 -13.53 -12.86 -0.62
C SER A 130 -12.49 -13.55 0.26
N GLN A 131 -11.37 -12.89 0.46
CA GLN A 131 -10.32 -13.33 1.36
C GLN A 131 -9.96 -12.23 2.35
N VAL A 132 -10.00 -12.55 3.64
CA VAL A 132 -9.58 -11.62 4.70
C VAL A 132 -8.06 -11.57 4.80
N THR A 133 -7.49 -10.38 4.80
CA THR A 133 -6.09 -10.16 5.17
C THR A 133 -6.01 -9.67 6.61
N LYS A 134 -5.38 -10.49 7.47
CA LYS A 134 -5.14 -10.19 8.89
C LYS A 134 -3.67 -10.05 9.19
N TYR A 135 -3.35 -9.19 10.17
CA TYR A 135 -1.99 -9.07 10.71
C TYR A 135 -1.80 -10.09 11.83
N ASN A 136 -1.58 -11.35 11.45
CA ASN A 136 -1.31 -12.44 12.37
C ASN A 136 -0.06 -13.22 11.96
N VAL A 137 0.44 -14.07 12.86
CA VAL A 137 1.56 -14.96 12.61
C VAL A 137 1.12 -16.39 12.88
N TYR A 138 1.07 -17.20 11.82
CA TYR A 138 0.60 -18.58 11.90
C TYR A 138 -0.76 -18.71 12.63
N GLY A 139 -1.69 -17.76 12.34
CA GLY A 139 -3.02 -17.73 12.95
C GLY A 139 -3.09 -17.20 14.37
N LYS A 140 -1.96 -16.68 14.91
CA LYS A 140 -1.91 -16.04 16.23
C LYS A 140 -1.74 -14.53 16.07
N GLU A 141 -2.53 -13.78 16.81
CA GLU A 141 -2.43 -12.32 16.88
C GLU A 141 -1.52 -11.96 18.07
N PRO A 142 -0.37 -11.29 17.83
CA PRO A 142 0.57 -10.92 18.89
C PRO A 142 0.10 -9.70 19.68
N TYR A 143 -1.19 -9.37 19.62
CA TYR A 143 -1.82 -8.18 20.22
C TYR A 143 -3.27 -8.48 20.61
N GLU A 144 -3.81 -7.66 21.49
CA GLU A 144 -5.23 -7.62 21.87
C GLU A 144 -5.90 -6.47 21.11
N TYR A 145 -7.08 -6.73 20.56
CA TYR A 145 -7.84 -5.70 19.86
C TYR A 145 -8.29 -4.58 20.80
N GLY A 146 -8.26 -3.34 20.30
CA GLY A 146 -8.63 -2.14 21.06
C GLY A 146 -7.58 -1.66 22.06
N ARG A 147 -6.50 -2.40 22.25
CA ARG A 147 -5.41 -2.02 23.15
C ARG A 147 -4.35 -1.20 22.40
N ALA A 148 -3.86 -0.13 23.03
CA ALA A 148 -2.73 0.66 22.54
C ALA A 148 -1.39 -0.02 22.89
N TYR A 149 -0.47 -0.06 21.94
CA TYR A 149 0.89 -0.57 22.09
C TYR A 149 1.89 0.49 21.61
N GLN A 150 3.08 0.49 22.18
CA GLN A 150 4.19 1.20 21.54
C GLN A 150 4.53 0.50 20.23
N LEU A 151 4.73 1.28 19.15
CA LEU A 151 4.97 0.70 17.83
C LEU A 151 6.22 -0.20 17.83
N ASP A 152 7.26 0.19 18.55
CA ASP A 152 8.51 -0.58 18.63
C ASP A 152 8.33 -1.94 19.30
N ASP A 153 7.43 -2.05 20.29
CA ASP A 153 7.13 -3.35 20.95
C ASP A 153 6.46 -4.31 19.95
N ILE A 154 5.57 -3.80 19.10
CA ILE A 154 4.90 -4.60 18.06
C ILE A 154 5.87 -5.02 16.95
N LEU A 155 6.85 -4.19 16.62
CA LEU A 155 7.83 -4.47 15.56
C LEU A 155 8.97 -5.38 16.01
N LYS A 156 9.23 -5.48 17.33
CA LYS A 156 10.40 -6.13 17.92
C LYS A 156 10.58 -7.60 17.52
N ASP A 157 9.50 -8.35 17.47
CA ASP A 157 9.56 -9.79 17.21
C ASP A 157 9.53 -10.13 15.70
N GLY A 158 9.51 -9.11 14.82
CA GLY A 158 9.50 -9.28 13.36
C GLY A 158 8.23 -9.95 12.83
N TYR A 159 7.17 -10.01 13.61
CA TYR A 159 5.87 -10.56 13.20
C TYR A 159 5.22 -9.70 12.13
N ILE A 160 5.28 -8.38 12.30
CA ILE A 160 4.82 -7.44 11.29
C ILE A 160 6.01 -7.03 10.44
N ARG A 161 5.99 -7.39 9.16
CA ARG A 161 7.08 -7.13 8.21
C ARG A 161 6.78 -6.02 7.22
N PHE A 162 5.52 -5.65 7.10
CA PHE A 162 5.03 -4.59 6.23
C PHE A 162 3.62 -4.19 6.65
N PHE A 163 3.22 -3.00 6.26
CA PHE A 163 1.85 -2.53 6.35
C PHE A 163 1.29 -2.36 4.94
N LEU A 164 -0.01 -2.57 4.77
CA LEU A 164 -0.74 -2.34 3.52
C LEU A 164 -1.68 -1.14 3.68
N MET A 165 -1.78 -0.29 2.67
CA MET A 165 -2.57 0.94 2.75
C MET A 165 -4.03 0.70 3.16
N HIS A 166 -4.62 -0.39 2.69
CA HIS A 166 -6.03 -0.75 2.97
C HIS A 166 -6.34 -0.89 4.47
N SER A 167 -5.34 -1.32 5.27
CA SER A 167 -5.48 -1.47 6.72
C SER A 167 -5.21 -0.17 7.49
N LEU A 168 -4.45 0.76 6.92
CA LEU A 168 -3.86 1.88 7.64
C LEU A 168 -4.82 3.03 7.83
N THR A 169 -4.83 3.54 9.05
CA THR A 169 -5.46 4.80 9.43
C THR A 169 -4.49 5.54 10.34
N TYR A 170 -4.30 6.82 10.13
CA TYR A 170 -3.33 7.61 10.88
C TYR A 170 -4.01 8.79 11.60
N ARG A 171 -3.45 9.19 12.73
CA ARG A 171 -3.77 10.45 13.37
C ARG A 171 -3.39 11.60 12.43
N THR A 172 -4.35 12.43 12.07
CA THR A 172 -4.13 13.53 11.11
C THR A 172 -3.05 14.49 11.59
N GLN A 173 -3.04 14.81 12.89
CA GLN A 173 -2.06 15.71 13.48
C GLN A 173 -0.63 15.17 13.35
N MET A 174 -0.40 13.88 13.58
CA MET A 174 0.92 13.24 13.42
C MET A 174 1.45 13.41 11.99
N LEU A 175 0.60 13.18 10.98
CA LEU A 175 1.00 13.36 9.57
C LEU A 175 1.33 14.84 9.25
N ARG A 176 0.60 15.79 9.83
CA ARG A 176 0.90 17.23 9.66
C ARG A 176 2.21 17.63 10.33
N GLU A 177 2.46 17.16 11.55
CA GLU A 177 3.71 17.45 12.28
C GLU A 177 4.95 16.89 11.59
N MET A 178 4.83 15.75 10.89
CA MET A 178 5.93 15.24 10.09
C MET A 178 6.03 15.88 8.69
N ASN A 179 5.16 16.83 8.36
CA ASN A 179 5.07 17.43 7.03
C ASN A 179 4.91 16.37 5.94
N TYR A 180 4.03 15.37 6.21
CA TYR A 180 3.84 14.24 5.31
C TYR A 180 3.44 14.70 3.90
N ARG A 181 4.16 14.21 2.92
CA ARG A 181 3.85 14.40 1.51
C ARG A 181 4.21 13.13 0.74
N GLN A 182 3.40 12.82 -0.26
CA GLN A 182 3.70 11.80 -1.26
C GLN A 182 4.35 12.41 -2.49
N THR A 183 5.11 11.60 -3.20
CA THR A 183 5.70 11.98 -4.50
C THR A 183 4.59 12.19 -5.53
N GLU A 184 4.66 13.30 -6.24
CA GLU A 184 3.72 13.65 -7.30
C GLU A 184 4.27 13.23 -8.67
N GLY A 185 3.39 13.05 -9.65
CA GLY A 185 3.75 12.71 -11.03
C GLY A 185 4.14 11.24 -11.25
N ILE A 186 4.01 10.38 -10.23
CA ILE A 186 4.29 8.95 -10.33
C ILE A 186 3.16 8.10 -9.73
N SER A 187 3.09 6.84 -10.15
CA SER A 187 2.19 5.82 -9.58
C SER A 187 2.85 5.06 -8.42
N TYR A 188 2.10 4.18 -7.74
CA TYR A 188 2.56 3.30 -6.64
C TYR A 188 2.96 4.02 -5.34
N THR A 189 2.54 5.27 -5.15
CA THR A 189 2.87 6.06 -3.95
C THR A 189 2.06 5.67 -2.70
N ASP A 190 1.10 4.74 -2.82
CA ASP A 190 0.51 3.98 -1.72
C ASP A 190 1.57 3.31 -0.82
N THR A 191 2.72 2.97 -1.42
CA THR A 191 3.91 2.48 -0.72
C THR A 191 4.47 3.51 0.25
N GLU A 192 4.47 4.80 -0.11
CA GLU A 192 4.91 5.88 0.77
C GLU A 192 3.94 6.06 1.95
N TRP A 193 2.63 5.88 1.72
CA TRP A 193 1.62 5.85 2.78
C TRP A 193 1.88 4.74 3.79
N SER A 194 2.31 3.59 3.30
CA SER A 194 2.61 2.42 4.13
C SER A 194 3.96 2.50 4.87
N CYS A 195 4.88 3.37 4.42
CA CYS A 195 6.25 3.39 4.89
C CYS A 195 6.63 4.64 5.69
N TYR A 196 6.37 5.85 5.15
CA TYR A 196 6.88 7.09 5.75
C TYR A 196 6.34 7.36 7.15
N PRO A 197 5.04 7.16 7.46
CA PRO A 197 4.55 7.42 8.82
C PRO A 197 5.18 6.53 9.90
N VAL A 198 5.70 5.35 9.53
CA VAL A 198 6.39 4.45 10.48
C VAL A 198 7.65 5.10 11.07
N PHE A 199 8.27 6.06 10.38
CA PHE A 199 9.43 6.79 10.92
C PHE A 199 9.05 7.70 12.10
N ARG A 200 7.79 8.11 12.20
CA ARG A 200 7.33 9.10 13.20
C ARG A 200 6.34 8.56 14.23
N ALA A 201 5.47 7.65 13.82
CA ALA A 201 4.42 7.11 14.69
C ALA A 201 4.99 6.50 15.96
N LYS A 202 4.35 6.79 17.11
CA LYS A 202 4.79 6.33 18.42
C LYS A 202 4.08 5.05 18.83
N ASP A 203 2.80 4.99 18.56
CA ASP A 203 1.91 3.95 19.06
C ASP A 203 0.91 3.47 18.01
N ILE A 204 0.34 2.30 18.29
CA ILE A 204 -0.50 1.56 17.36
C ILE A 204 -1.62 0.83 18.11
N THR A 205 -2.81 0.80 17.50
CA THR A 205 -3.95 -0.01 17.96
C THR A 205 -4.45 -0.89 16.82
N PHE A 206 -4.76 -2.15 17.12
CA PHE A 206 -5.40 -3.07 16.18
C PHE A 206 -6.89 -3.17 16.50
N LEU A 207 -7.74 -3.15 15.47
CA LEU A 207 -9.19 -3.29 15.60
C LEU A 207 -9.66 -4.51 14.80
N ASP A 208 -10.53 -5.33 15.41
CA ASP A 208 -11.09 -6.54 14.77
C ASP A 208 -12.26 -6.16 13.85
N THR A 209 -11.95 -5.57 12.72
CA THR A 209 -12.95 -5.20 11.71
C THR A 209 -12.35 -5.23 10.31
N ASN A 210 -13.16 -5.66 9.32
CA ASN A 210 -12.81 -5.75 7.89
C ASN A 210 -13.48 -4.61 7.13
N VAL A 211 -13.27 -3.36 7.56
CA VAL A 211 -13.97 -2.20 7.00
C VAL A 211 -13.69 -1.99 5.51
N TYR A 212 -12.47 -2.20 5.05
CA TYR A 212 -12.04 -1.96 3.67
C TYR A 212 -12.30 -3.19 2.79
N GLN A 213 -12.99 -3.00 1.66
CA GLN A 213 -13.28 -4.00 0.65
C GLN A 213 -12.46 -3.69 -0.61
N TYR A 214 -11.33 -4.38 -0.78
CA TYR A 214 -10.40 -4.22 -1.90
C TYR A 214 -10.86 -5.01 -3.12
N ASN A 215 -11.17 -4.33 -4.20
CA ASN A 215 -11.77 -4.89 -5.40
C ASN A 215 -10.72 -5.33 -6.42
N LEU A 216 -10.40 -6.62 -6.47
CA LEU A 216 -9.54 -7.22 -7.51
C LEU A 216 -10.31 -7.70 -8.76
N ALA A 217 -11.63 -7.50 -8.81
CA ALA A 217 -12.48 -7.96 -9.92
C ALA A 217 -12.44 -7.04 -11.16
N ARG A 218 -11.55 -6.06 -11.22
CA ARG A 218 -11.49 -5.06 -12.29
C ARG A 218 -10.40 -5.40 -13.31
N GLU A 219 -10.74 -5.42 -14.60
CA GLU A 219 -9.75 -5.49 -15.69
C GLU A 219 -8.85 -4.25 -15.74
N GLY A 220 -7.58 -4.43 -16.11
CA GLY A 220 -6.62 -3.34 -16.29
C GLY A 220 -6.07 -2.75 -15.00
N GLN A 221 -6.10 -3.50 -13.90
CA GLN A 221 -5.50 -3.09 -12.64
C GLN A 221 -3.99 -2.91 -12.74
N THR A 222 -3.46 -2.05 -11.87
CA THR A 222 -2.02 -1.74 -11.75
C THR A 222 -1.15 -2.96 -11.48
N MET A 223 -1.73 -4.07 -10.98
CA MET A 223 -1.04 -5.32 -10.68
C MET A 223 -1.00 -6.31 -11.85
N ASP A 224 -1.65 -6.03 -13.00
CA ASP A 224 -1.50 -6.85 -14.22
C ASP A 224 -0.04 -6.79 -14.69
N PRO A 225 0.65 -7.94 -14.93
CA PRO A 225 2.02 -7.96 -15.42
C PRO A 225 2.27 -7.14 -16.70
N LYS A 226 1.27 -7.04 -17.58
CA LYS A 226 1.36 -6.21 -18.79
C LYS A 226 1.29 -4.71 -18.47
N VAL A 227 0.52 -4.32 -17.46
CA VAL A 227 0.44 -2.93 -16.97
C VAL A 227 1.73 -2.59 -16.24
N ILE A 228 2.21 -3.47 -15.37
CA ILE A 228 3.49 -3.31 -14.67
C ILE A 228 4.64 -3.14 -15.67
N ALA A 229 4.69 -3.93 -16.74
CA ALA A 229 5.73 -3.82 -17.76
C ALA A 229 5.73 -2.44 -18.45
N LYS A 230 4.56 -1.84 -18.68
CA LYS A 230 4.41 -0.49 -19.22
C LYS A 230 4.73 0.63 -18.22
N SER A 231 4.60 0.33 -16.94
CA SER A 231 4.78 1.29 -15.83
C SER A 231 6.05 1.00 -15.01
N LEU A 232 6.99 0.23 -15.58
CA LEU A 232 8.21 -0.18 -14.89
C LEU A 232 9.06 1.01 -14.42
N ASP A 233 9.12 2.08 -15.24
CA ASP A 233 9.77 3.34 -14.90
C ASP A 233 9.13 4.02 -13.67
N GLN A 234 7.83 3.86 -13.46
CA GLN A 234 7.12 4.39 -12.30
C GLN A 234 7.51 3.63 -11.03
N LEU A 235 7.59 2.29 -11.12
CA LEU A 235 8.03 1.44 -10.01
C LEU A 235 9.50 1.71 -9.64
N GLU A 236 10.36 1.93 -10.64
CA GLU A 236 11.75 2.35 -10.44
C GLU A 236 11.82 3.70 -9.72
N LYS A 237 11.14 4.72 -10.26
CA LYS A 237 11.10 6.06 -9.66
C LYS A 237 10.61 6.00 -8.22
N MET A 238 9.53 5.27 -7.94
CA MET A 238 9.01 5.11 -6.59
C MET A 238 10.05 4.47 -5.65
N THR A 239 10.72 3.40 -6.08
CA THR A 239 11.76 2.74 -5.27
C THR A 239 12.94 3.67 -4.98
N LEU A 240 13.37 4.47 -5.96
CA LEU A 240 14.42 5.47 -5.78
C LEU A 240 13.98 6.64 -4.88
N GLN A 241 12.72 7.04 -4.93
CA GLN A 241 12.17 8.04 -4.01
C GLN A 241 12.15 7.56 -2.56
N LEU A 242 11.79 6.31 -2.31
CA LEU A 242 11.93 5.72 -0.97
C LEU A 242 13.37 5.82 -0.48
N ILE A 243 14.36 5.41 -1.29
CA ILE A 243 15.78 5.50 -0.93
C ILE A 243 16.20 6.95 -0.65
N THR A 244 15.73 7.88 -1.47
CA THR A 244 15.99 9.32 -1.29
C THR A 244 15.38 9.84 0.03
N PHE A 245 14.16 9.42 0.37
CA PHE A 245 13.55 9.78 1.66
C PHE A 245 14.38 9.23 2.82
N TYR A 246 14.76 7.96 2.79
CA TYR A 246 15.61 7.36 3.81
C TYR A 246 16.93 8.10 3.99
N SER A 247 17.57 8.51 2.89
CA SER A 247 18.87 9.21 2.92
C SER A 247 18.81 10.60 3.55
N ARG A 248 17.63 11.22 3.56
CA ARG A 248 17.39 12.57 4.11
C ARG A 248 16.84 12.57 5.52
N TYR A 249 16.33 11.43 5.97
CA TYR A 249 15.74 11.29 7.30
C TYR A 249 16.85 11.14 8.35
N ASP A 250 16.69 11.77 9.51
CA ASP A 250 17.57 11.54 10.64
C ASP A 250 17.28 10.18 11.28
N ILE A 251 17.92 9.15 10.75
CA ILE A 251 17.76 7.77 11.22
C ILE A 251 18.36 7.53 12.62
N THR A 252 19.18 8.46 13.13
CA THR A 252 19.77 8.36 14.48
C THR A 252 18.71 8.56 15.57
N SER A 253 17.58 9.17 15.23
CA SER A 253 16.42 9.34 16.10
C SER A 253 15.56 8.08 16.22
N LEU A 254 15.79 7.05 15.39
CA LEU A 254 15.03 5.81 15.39
C LEU A 254 15.61 4.81 16.38
N SER A 255 14.73 4.05 17.04
CA SER A 255 15.15 2.87 17.81
C SER A 255 15.78 1.82 16.87
N GLU A 256 16.61 0.93 17.43
CA GLU A 256 17.19 -0.17 16.65
C GLU A 256 16.09 -1.05 16.00
N THR A 257 15.05 -1.37 16.74
CA THR A 257 13.89 -2.13 16.28
C THR A 257 13.25 -1.48 15.05
N ARG A 258 12.98 -0.18 15.13
CA ARG A 258 12.38 0.59 14.03
C ARG A 258 13.29 0.66 12.82
N LEU A 259 14.57 0.89 13.06
CA LEU A 259 15.59 0.93 12.01
C LEU A 259 15.69 -0.42 11.29
N GLN A 260 15.65 -1.53 12.01
CA GLN A 260 15.65 -2.88 11.42
C GLN A 260 14.39 -3.13 10.58
N PHE A 261 13.19 -2.77 11.09
CA PHE A 261 11.95 -2.89 10.34
C PHE A 261 12.01 -2.08 9.03
N VAL A 262 12.43 -0.83 9.10
CA VAL A 262 12.56 0.04 7.93
C VAL A 262 13.55 -0.53 6.93
N LYS A 263 14.74 -0.96 7.36
CA LYS A 263 15.73 -1.57 6.46
C LYS A 263 15.20 -2.83 5.79
N GLN A 264 14.47 -3.67 6.53
CA GLN A 264 13.82 -4.86 5.95
C GLN A 264 12.75 -4.49 4.93
N TYR A 265 11.96 -3.46 5.20
CA TYR A 265 10.95 -2.95 4.27
C TYR A 265 11.59 -2.48 2.96
N TYR A 266 12.65 -1.67 3.03
CA TYR A 266 13.40 -1.19 1.86
C TYR A 266 14.06 -2.33 1.09
N THR A 267 14.70 -3.26 1.79
CA THR A 267 15.25 -4.49 1.19
C THR A 267 14.19 -5.26 0.40
N ASN A 268 12.98 -5.37 0.95
CA ASN A 268 11.86 -6.03 0.28
C ASN A 268 11.39 -5.25 -0.97
N ARG A 269 11.35 -3.92 -0.92
CA ARG A 269 11.00 -3.08 -2.10
C ARG A 269 12.03 -3.19 -3.21
N ILE A 270 13.30 -3.14 -2.88
CA ILE A 270 14.40 -3.39 -3.82
C ILE A 270 14.28 -4.80 -4.42
N ARG A 271 13.97 -5.80 -3.61
CA ARG A 271 13.74 -7.18 -4.06
C ARG A 271 12.57 -7.27 -5.04
N ILE A 272 11.46 -6.57 -4.79
CA ILE A 272 10.31 -6.53 -5.68
C ILE A 272 10.70 -5.92 -7.03
N LEU A 273 11.44 -4.82 -7.05
CA LEU A 273 11.90 -4.20 -8.30
C LEU A 273 12.81 -5.15 -9.10
N TYR A 274 13.78 -5.80 -8.47
CA TYR A 274 14.60 -6.82 -9.13
C TYR A 274 13.76 -7.99 -9.66
N LYS A 275 12.79 -8.46 -8.87
CA LYS A 275 11.88 -9.54 -9.29
C LYS A 275 11.11 -9.14 -10.54
N THR A 276 10.55 -7.94 -10.55
CA THR A 276 9.81 -7.41 -11.69
C THR A 276 10.68 -7.40 -12.95
N TYR A 277 11.89 -6.85 -12.89
CA TYR A 277 12.82 -6.83 -14.02
C TYR A 277 13.23 -8.22 -14.50
N LEU A 278 13.61 -9.09 -13.59
CA LEU A 278 14.26 -10.34 -13.93
C LEU A 278 13.30 -11.51 -14.16
N LEU A 279 12.06 -11.43 -13.61
CA LEU A 279 11.16 -12.58 -13.62
C LEU A 279 9.75 -12.25 -14.12
N ASP A 280 9.17 -11.07 -13.79
CA ASP A 280 7.73 -10.86 -13.97
C ASP A 280 7.39 -10.21 -15.33
N ILE A 281 8.20 -9.25 -15.84
CA ILE A 281 7.91 -8.63 -17.13
C ILE A 281 8.13 -9.59 -18.31
N PRO A 282 7.37 -9.42 -19.42
CA PRO A 282 7.63 -10.18 -20.66
C PRO A 282 9.08 -10.05 -21.13
N ARG A 283 9.62 -11.08 -21.77
CA ARG A 283 11.04 -11.09 -22.18
C ARG A 283 11.37 -10.06 -23.24
N ASP A 284 10.44 -9.77 -24.12
CA ASP A 284 10.53 -8.73 -25.15
C ASP A 284 10.51 -7.31 -24.58
N SER A 285 10.01 -7.16 -23.38
CA SER A 285 10.02 -5.87 -22.64
C SER A 285 11.31 -5.68 -21.79
N PHE A 286 12.16 -6.70 -21.70
CA PHE A 286 13.39 -6.63 -20.89
C PHE A 286 14.50 -5.89 -21.66
N ASN A 287 15.04 -4.85 -21.01
CA ASN A 287 16.17 -4.09 -21.50
C ASN A 287 17.37 -4.25 -20.56
N THR A 288 18.48 -4.76 -21.10
CA THR A 288 19.71 -5.04 -20.34
C THR A 288 20.38 -3.76 -19.83
N ASP A 289 20.35 -2.67 -20.61
CA ASP A 289 21.00 -1.41 -20.24
C ASP A 289 20.23 -0.74 -19.10
N ASN A 290 18.90 -0.72 -19.19
CA ASN A 290 18.06 -0.23 -18.10
C ASN A 290 18.26 -1.04 -16.81
N MET A 291 18.28 -2.36 -16.92
CA MET A 291 18.54 -3.25 -15.78
C MET A 291 19.94 -3.00 -15.17
N THR A 292 20.96 -2.79 -15.99
CA THR A 292 22.32 -2.47 -15.52
C THR A 292 22.35 -1.12 -14.79
N ALA A 293 21.71 -0.11 -15.36
CA ALA A 293 21.67 1.22 -14.77
C ALA A 293 20.96 1.24 -13.39
N ILE A 294 19.85 0.51 -13.26
CA ILE A 294 19.16 0.44 -11.97
C ILE A 294 19.90 -0.44 -10.96
N ASP A 295 20.53 -1.54 -11.41
CA ASP A 295 21.32 -2.44 -10.56
C ASP A 295 22.47 -1.71 -9.85
N ILE A 296 23.18 -0.82 -10.56
CA ILE A 296 24.22 0.01 -9.98
C ILE A 296 23.65 0.86 -8.83
N LYS A 297 22.56 1.59 -9.08
CA LYS A 297 21.92 2.47 -8.07
C LYS A 297 21.45 1.68 -6.85
N LEU A 298 20.81 0.52 -7.06
CA LEU A 298 20.29 -0.30 -5.98
C LEU A 298 21.41 -0.97 -5.18
N THR A 299 22.47 -1.44 -5.85
CA THR A 299 23.63 -2.05 -5.19
C THR A 299 24.38 -1.02 -4.35
N ASP A 300 24.55 0.20 -4.84
CA ASP A 300 25.19 1.29 -4.08
C ASP A 300 24.35 1.68 -2.87
N ALA A 301 23.03 1.80 -3.02
CA ALA A 301 22.14 2.06 -1.89
C ALA A 301 22.19 0.95 -0.83
N CYS A 302 22.23 -0.33 -1.26
CA CYS A 302 22.35 -1.45 -0.34
C CYS A 302 23.66 -1.40 0.45
N LYS A 303 24.78 -1.07 -0.19
CA LYS A 303 26.06 -0.91 0.48
C LYS A 303 26.08 0.29 1.44
N GLN A 304 25.59 1.42 0.98
CA GLN A 304 25.64 2.69 1.74
C GLN A 304 24.72 2.64 2.97
N TYR A 305 23.51 2.11 2.86
CA TYR A 305 22.48 2.17 3.92
C TYR A 305 22.28 0.84 4.66
N GLY A 306 22.96 -0.22 4.23
CA GLY A 306 22.83 -1.54 4.85
C GLY A 306 21.48 -2.19 4.57
N PHE A 307 20.91 -1.98 3.38
CA PHE A 307 19.76 -2.73 2.90
C PHE A 307 20.23 -4.10 2.39
N GLY A 308 19.60 -5.18 2.83
CA GLY A 308 19.96 -6.49 2.33
C GLY A 308 20.36 -7.49 3.40
N PRO A 309 20.82 -8.66 3.00
CA PRO A 309 21.11 -9.06 1.61
C PRO A 309 19.84 -9.26 0.77
N VAL A 310 19.82 -8.68 -0.43
CA VAL A 310 18.75 -8.90 -1.40
C VAL A 310 18.98 -10.26 -2.06
N LYS A 311 18.01 -11.16 -1.92
CA LYS A 311 18.02 -12.49 -2.55
C LYS A 311 16.74 -12.67 -3.34
N LEU A 312 16.88 -13.11 -4.57
CA LEU A 312 15.77 -13.34 -5.47
C LEU A 312 15.64 -14.84 -5.74
N TYR A 313 15.06 -15.52 -4.75
CA TYR A 313 14.61 -16.89 -4.97
C TYR A 313 13.20 -16.80 -5.56
N PRO A 314 12.98 -17.25 -6.79
CA PRO A 314 11.63 -17.57 -7.22
C PRO A 314 11.06 -18.58 -6.23
N ALA A 315 9.74 -18.75 -6.17
CA ALA A 315 9.00 -19.49 -5.16
C ALA A 315 9.61 -20.81 -4.65
N ASN A 316 10.72 -21.23 -5.23
CA ASN A 316 11.38 -22.50 -4.98
C ASN A 316 12.68 -22.37 -4.21
N LYS A 317 12.58 -22.34 -2.87
CA LYS A 317 13.77 -22.46 -1.99
C LYS A 317 14.53 -23.79 -2.15
N ILE A 318 13.93 -24.81 -2.77
CA ILE A 318 14.49 -26.15 -2.92
C ILE A 318 15.68 -26.15 -3.89
N MET A 319 15.57 -25.45 -5.01
CA MET A 319 16.64 -25.42 -6.02
C MET A 319 17.74 -24.40 -5.73
N ARG A 320 17.57 -23.52 -4.72
CA ARG A 320 18.53 -22.47 -4.33
C ARG A 320 19.06 -21.61 -5.48
N LEU A 321 18.30 -21.54 -6.58
CA LEU A 321 18.67 -20.75 -7.75
C LEU A 321 18.25 -19.30 -7.52
N ASP A 322 19.20 -18.42 -7.37
CA ASP A 322 18.99 -16.99 -7.16
C ASP A 322 19.12 -16.26 -8.50
N ALA A 323 18.00 -15.71 -8.99
CA ALA A 323 17.97 -15.00 -10.26
C ALA A 323 18.83 -13.73 -10.24
N LEU A 324 18.95 -13.06 -9.10
CA LEU A 324 19.80 -11.88 -8.94
C LEU A 324 21.28 -12.27 -8.96
N LYS A 325 21.65 -13.39 -8.31
CA LYS A 325 23.02 -13.93 -8.37
C LYS A 325 23.38 -14.35 -9.79
N TYR A 326 22.42 -14.90 -10.54
CA TYR A 326 22.64 -15.25 -11.95
C TYR A 326 22.86 -13.99 -12.80
N TRP A 327 22.04 -12.94 -12.58
CA TRP A 327 22.21 -11.63 -13.23
C TRP A 327 23.62 -11.05 -12.96
N HIS A 328 24.03 -10.94 -11.71
CA HIS A 328 25.34 -10.39 -11.34
C HIS A 328 26.52 -11.17 -11.94
N LYS A 329 26.33 -12.46 -12.23
CA LYS A 329 27.37 -13.30 -12.85
C LYS A 329 27.40 -13.20 -14.37
N HIS A 330 26.25 -13.08 -15.01
CA HIS A 330 26.12 -13.27 -16.45
C HIS A 330 25.60 -12.04 -17.20
N HIS A 331 25.10 -11.01 -16.50
CA HIS A 331 24.41 -9.83 -17.03
C HIS A 331 23.28 -10.20 -18.01
N LYS A 332 22.54 -11.27 -17.72
CA LYS A 332 21.43 -11.82 -18.50
C LYS A 332 20.35 -12.34 -17.58
N ARG A 333 19.10 -12.29 -18.07
CA ARG A 333 18.01 -13.05 -17.44
C ARG A 333 18.26 -14.55 -17.52
N TRP A 334 17.58 -15.29 -16.69
CA TRP A 334 17.59 -16.74 -16.76
C TRP A 334 17.27 -17.26 -18.17
N PRO A 335 17.90 -18.37 -18.61
CA PRO A 335 17.50 -19.07 -19.81
C PRO A 335 16.03 -19.51 -19.73
N VAL A 336 15.34 -19.54 -20.88
CA VAL A 336 13.90 -19.89 -20.96
C VAL A 336 13.58 -21.23 -20.29
N TRP A 337 14.48 -22.23 -20.47
CA TRP A 337 14.28 -23.55 -19.87
C TRP A 337 14.28 -23.50 -18.32
N LEU A 338 15.08 -22.62 -17.74
CA LEU A 338 15.16 -22.44 -16.28
C LEU A 338 13.92 -21.72 -15.74
N GLU A 339 13.39 -20.72 -16.46
CA GLU A 339 12.13 -20.07 -16.13
C GLU A 339 10.94 -21.07 -16.20
N LYS A 340 10.90 -21.91 -17.25
CA LYS A 340 9.89 -22.97 -17.39
C LYS A 340 9.97 -23.99 -16.26
N LEU A 341 11.18 -24.44 -15.91
CA LEU A 341 11.41 -25.36 -14.81
C LEU A 341 10.94 -24.76 -13.48
N ASN A 342 11.29 -23.49 -13.22
CA ASN A 342 10.83 -22.80 -12.04
C ASN A 342 9.31 -22.71 -11.96
N GLY A 343 8.63 -22.35 -13.05
CA GLY A 343 7.16 -22.29 -13.10
C GLY A 343 6.49 -23.66 -12.95
N LEU A 344 7.14 -24.75 -13.35
CA LEU A 344 6.65 -26.11 -13.11
C LEU A 344 6.74 -26.47 -11.62
N VAL A 345 7.90 -26.22 -11.02
CA VAL A 345 8.10 -26.51 -9.59
C VAL A 345 7.18 -25.66 -8.71
N ASP A 346 6.98 -24.41 -9.07
CA ASP A 346 6.05 -23.50 -8.37
C ASP A 346 4.62 -24.06 -8.37
N ARG A 347 4.13 -24.51 -9.52
CA ARG A 347 2.82 -25.17 -9.65
C ARG A 347 2.70 -26.46 -8.82
N ILE A 348 3.75 -27.25 -8.77
CA ILE A 348 3.80 -28.49 -7.96
C ILE A 348 3.75 -28.14 -6.47
N MET A 349 4.56 -27.20 -6.04
CA MET A 349 4.65 -26.77 -4.64
C MET A 349 3.33 -26.13 -4.17
N THR A 350 2.72 -25.27 -4.98
CA THR A 350 1.40 -24.69 -4.67
C THR A 350 0.34 -25.78 -4.48
N LYS A 351 0.32 -26.79 -5.36
CA LYS A 351 -0.61 -27.94 -5.23
C LYS A 351 -0.34 -28.79 -3.99
N LEU A 352 0.92 -28.98 -3.62
CA LEU A 352 1.30 -29.73 -2.41
C LEU A 352 0.94 -28.95 -1.14
N PHE A 353 1.23 -27.63 -1.10
CA PHE A 353 0.86 -26.78 0.05
C PHE A 353 -0.67 -26.74 0.26
N VAL A 354 -1.45 -26.57 -0.80
CA VAL A 354 -2.92 -26.61 -0.71
C VAL A 354 -3.45 -27.97 -0.21
N ARG A 355 -2.73 -29.10 -0.45
CA ARG A 355 -3.10 -30.41 0.07
C ARG A 355 -2.69 -30.67 1.53
N ILE A 356 -1.70 -29.96 2.04
CA ILE A 356 -1.19 -30.16 3.42
C ILE A 356 -1.95 -29.28 4.42
N PHE A 357 -2.58 -28.19 3.95
CA PHE A 357 -3.32 -27.23 4.79
C PHE A 357 -4.85 -27.24 4.53
N LYS A 358 -5.37 -28.24 3.78
CA LYS A 358 -6.76 -28.66 3.81
C LYS A 358 -6.88 -29.88 4.73
#